data_09c27cc56d26ef786fa26ca1289237c6
#
_entry.id   09c27cc56d26ef786fa26ca1289237c6
#
_cell.length_a   1.000
_cell.length_b   1.000
_cell.length_c   1.000
_cell.angle_alpha   90.00
_cell.angle_beta   90.00
_cell.angle_gamma   90.00
#
_symmetry.space_group_name_H-M   'P 1'
#
loop_
_entity.id
_entity.type
_entity.pdbx_description
1 polymer ?
#
loop_
_entity_poly.entity_id
_entity_poly.type
_entity_poly.pdbx_seq_one_letter_code
_entity_poly.pdbx_strand_id
1 'polypeptide(L)'
;MNMKRTWLAILALMAFAVAGCNSEYGKVAQGKVIKYDKEKKSVTLVLESAHHYGTENQVFDKLPPVVYTLPADPMEMGPEPKAGMRMLMDPETDKIIYFDEASGSLKTVQFQVVDKQKGVSKDDARVVDKKFPIIDKDKKTLTVYSSRWKTLVTLSLPDEYMALPASTWDSGDIVRIYYKEEGKALRF
;
A
#
# COMPACT_ATOMS: atom_id res chain seq x y z
N MET A 1 4.67 -62.16 -23.16
CA MET A 1 4.66 -60.68 -23.07
C MET A 1 5.27 -60.30 -21.75
N ASN A 2 6.47 -59.68 -21.74
CA ASN A 2 7.29 -59.54 -20.53
C ASN A 2 6.73 -58.49 -19.55
N MET A 3 6.08 -58.95 -18.52
CA MET A 3 5.48 -58.12 -17.42
C MET A 3 6.43 -57.08 -16.86
N LYS A 4 7.74 -57.32 -16.79
CA LYS A 4 8.77 -56.38 -16.36
C LYS A 4 8.94 -55.17 -17.29
N ARG A 5 8.73 -55.34 -18.60
CA ARG A 5 8.81 -54.23 -19.58
C ARG A 5 7.59 -53.29 -19.50
N THR A 6 6.42 -53.86 -19.19
CA THR A 6 5.18 -53.04 -19.01
C THR A 6 5.24 -52.19 -17.74
N TRP A 7 5.79 -52.70 -16.65
CA TRP A 7 5.96 -51.93 -15.42
C TRP A 7 6.95 -50.77 -15.55
N LEU A 8 8.04 -50.95 -16.32
CA LEU A 8 9.00 -49.88 -16.61
C LEU A 8 8.38 -48.76 -17.49
N ALA A 9 7.54 -49.11 -18.44
CA ALA A 9 6.85 -48.15 -19.27
C ALA A 9 5.80 -47.32 -18.48
N ILE A 10 5.09 -47.93 -17.54
CA ILE A 10 4.13 -47.25 -16.68
C ILE A 10 4.84 -46.29 -15.68
N LEU A 11 5.97 -46.70 -15.11
CA LEU A 11 6.80 -45.86 -14.25
C LEU A 11 7.39 -44.66 -15.00
N ALA A 12 7.83 -44.83 -16.24
CA ALA A 12 8.31 -43.74 -17.07
C ALA A 12 7.20 -42.75 -17.47
N LEU A 13 5.97 -43.23 -17.73
CA LEU A 13 4.81 -42.36 -18.00
C LEU A 13 4.39 -41.54 -16.77
N MET A 14 4.43 -42.14 -15.58
CA MET A 14 4.14 -41.41 -14.33
C MET A 14 5.19 -40.34 -14.03
N ALA A 15 6.47 -40.59 -14.31
CA ALA A 15 7.52 -39.58 -14.13
C ALA A 15 7.35 -38.36 -15.04
N PHE A 16 6.83 -38.53 -16.26
CA PHE A 16 6.51 -37.41 -17.16
C PHE A 16 5.27 -36.62 -16.73
N ALA A 17 4.30 -37.22 -16.09
CA ALA A 17 3.09 -36.54 -15.61
C ALA A 17 3.37 -35.58 -14.44
N VAL A 18 4.42 -35.83 -13.63
CA VAL A 18 4.79 -34.96 -12.51
C VAL A 18 5.66 -33.77 -12.92
N ALA A 19 6.35 -33.86 -14.06
CA ALA A 19 7.18 -32.78 -14.58
C ALA A 19 6.38 -31.66 -15.32
N GLY A 20 5.11 -31.89 -15.60
CA GLY A 20 4.28 -31.00 -16.43
C GLY A 20 3.45 -29.95 -15.70
N CYS A 21 3.46 -29.90 -14.35
CA CYS A 21 2.63 -28.98 -13.59
C CYS A 21 3.42 -27.96 -12.76
N ASN A 22 4.57 -27.50 -13.25
CA ASN A 22 5.16 -26.25 -12.76
C ASN A 22 4.60 -25.07 -13.60
N SER A 23 3.29 -24.89 -13.58
CA SER A 23 2.75 -23.60 -13.92
C SER A 23 3.16 -22.67 -12.77
N GLU A 24 4.18 -21.86 -12.99
CA GLU A 24 4.55 -20.78 -12.07
C GLU A 24 3.39 -19.80 -12.03
N TYR A 25 2.48 -20.06 -11.09
CA TYR A 25 1.43 -19.10 -10.77
C TYR A 25 2.12 -17.85 -10.29
N GLY A 26 1.76 -16.71 -10.86
CA GLY A 26 2.25 -15.43 -10.38
C GLY A 26 1.75 -15.18 -8.96
N LYS A 27 2.42 -14.27 -8.29
CA LYS A 27 2.13 -13.82 -6.93
C LYS A 27 1.43 -12.46 -6.98
N VAL A 28 0.69 -12.15 -5.95
CA VAL A 28 0.09 -10.82 -5.75
C VAL A 28 0.71 -10.20 -4.51
N ALA A 29 1.25 -8.99 -4.65
CA ALA A 29 1.63 -8.14 -3.53
C ALA A 29 0.61 -7.01 -3.41
N GLN A 30 0.20 -6.70 -2.18
CA GLN A 30 -0.58 -5.52 -1.85
C GLN A 30 0.27 -4.60 -0.99
N GLY A 31 0.27 -3.31 -1.32
CA GLY A 31 1.08 -2.36 -0.58
C GLY A 31 0.59 -0.93 -0.72
N LYS A 32 1.15 -0.07 0.11
CA LYS A 32 0.88 1.36 0.09
C LYS A 32 2.01 2.08 -0.63
N VAL A 33 1.65 2.93 -1.59
CA VAL A 33 2.62 3.66 -2.42
C VAL A 33 3.27 4.77 -1.61
N ILE A 34 4.60 4.69 -1.43
CA ILE A 34 5.39 5.75 -0.80
C ILE A 34 6.16 6.58 -1.82
N LYS A 35 6.43 6.01 -3.01
CA LYS A 35 7.10 6.73 -4.10
C LYS A 35 6.60 6.21 -5.45
N TYR A 36 6.40 7.11 -6.38
CA TYR A 36 6.13 6.83 -7.78
C TYR A 36 7.10 7.63 -8.65
N ASP A 37 7.83 6.95 -9.51
CA ASP A 37 8.77 7.55 -10.46
C ASP A 37 8.29 7.25 -11.87
N LYS A 38 7.70 8.26 -12.50
CA LYS A 38 7.11 8.17 -13.84
C LYS A 38 8.16 7.96 -14.92
N GLU A 39 9.33 8.58 -14.76
CA GLU A 39 10.42 8.48 -15.75
C GLU A 39 11.04 7.08 -15.74
N LYS A 40 11.27 6.55 -14.55
CA LYS A 40 11.81 5.19 -14.37
C LYS A 40 10.74 4.11 -14.46
N LYS A 41 9.47 4.49 -14.61
CA LYS A 41 8.33 3.57 -14.56
C LYS A 41 8.43 2.63 -13.36
N SER A 42 8.55 3.19 -12.17
CA SER A 42 8.70 2.39 -10.95
C SER A 42 7.85 2.91 -9.80
N VAL A 43 7.45 1.99 -8.94
CA VAL A 43 6.70 2.28 -7.73
C VAL A 43 7.40 1.65 -6.53
N THR A 44 7.44 2.36 -5.41
CA THR A 44 7.97 1.84 -4.15
C THR A 44 6.82 1.66 -3.17
N LEU A 45 6.72 0.47 -2.59
CA LEU A 45 5.63 0.06 -1.71
C LEU A 45 6.13 -0.34 -0.33
N VAL A 46 5.41 0.09 0.71
CA VAL A 46 5.41 -0.62 1.99
C VAL A 46 4.32 -1.69 1.89
N LEU A 47 4.73 -2.95 1.92
CA LEU A 47 3.81 -4.07 1.74
C LEU A 47 3.00 -4.34 3.01
N GLU A 48 1.83 -4.93 2.81
CA GLU A 48 1.00 -5.45 3.88
C GLU A 48 1.64 -6.72 4.48
N SER A 49 1.79 -6.76 5.81
CA SER A 49 2.41 -7.91 6.49
C SER A 49 1.46 -9.10 6.65
N ALA A 50 0.17 -8.80 6.81
CA ALA A 50 -0.87 -9.80 6.98
C ALA A 50 -2.02 -9.54 6.01
N HIS A 51 -2.15 -10.40 5.00
CA HIS A 51 -3.25 -10.34 4.06
C HIS A 51 -4.49 -11.00 4.69
N HIS A 52 -5.27 -10.21 5.39
CA HIS A 52 -6.57 -10.64 5.91
C HIS A 52 -7.67 -10.14 4.97
N TYR A 53 -8.20 -11.02 4.14
CA TYR A 53 -9.40 -10.73 3.36
C TYR A 53 -10.54 -10.29 4.29
N GLY A 54 -11.05 -9.08 4.05
CA GLY A 54 -12.25 -8.58 4.76
C GLY A 54 -12.00 -7.98 6.13
N THR A 55 -10.75 -7.81 6.58
CA THR A 55 -10.48 -7.08 7.82
C THR A 55 -10.49 -5.57 7.58
N GLU A 56 -11.10 -4.84 8.50
CA GLU A 56 -11.15 -3.37 8.45
C GLU A 56 -9.77 -2.72 8.62
N ASN A 57 -8.81 -3.44 9.19
CA ASN A 57 -7.49 -2.92 9.57
C ASN A 57 -6.37 -3.54 8.70
N GLN A 58 -6.17 -2.95 7.53
CA GLN A 58 -4.99 -3.25 6.72
C GLN A 58 -3.74 -2.62 7.37
N VAL A 59 -2.72 -3.44 7.63
CA VAL A 59 -1.47 -3.02 8.26
C VAL A 59 -0.34 -3.05 7.24
N PHE A 60 0.19 -1.88 6.89
CA PHE A 60 1.30 -1.70 5.97
C PHE A 60 2.57 -1.44 6.77
N ASP A 61 3.29 -2.51 7.09
CA ASP A 61 4.46 -2.45 7.99
C ASP A 61 5.62 -3.36 7.58
N LYS A 62 5.50 -4.04 6.44
CA LYS A 62 6.59 -4.91 5.97
C LYS A 62 7.72 -4.07 5.39
N LEU A 63 8.86 -4.08 6.08
CA LEU A 63 10.08 -3.38 5.73
C LEU A 63 11.20 -4.38 5.35
N PRO A 64 12.17 -3.96 4.53
CA PRO A 64 12.25 -2.68 3.84
C PRO A 64 11.19 -2.54 2.73
N PRO A 65 10.88 -1.29 2.28
CA PRO A 65 10.00 -1.07 1.13
C PRO A 65 10.50 -1.77 -0.13
N VAL A 66 9.59 -2.26 -0.95
CA VAL A 66 9.90 -2.98 -2.18
C VAL A 66 9.65 -2.10 -3.38
N VAL A 67 10.62 -2.11 -4.32
CA VAL A 67 10.50 -1.39 -5.60
C VAL A 67 10.03 -2.35 -6.67
N TYR A 68 9.02 -1.96 -7.44
CA TYR A 68 8.57 -2.67 -8.63
C TYR A 68 8.73 -1.78 -9.87
N THR A 69 9.35 -2.32 -10.91
CA THR A 69 9.26 -1.78 -12.26
C THR A 69 7.87 -2.07 -12.81
N LEU A 70 7.24 -1.05 -13.36
CA LEU A 70 5.87 -1.14 -13.88
C LEU A 70 5.82 -1.81 -15.26
N PRO A 71 4.68 -2.39 -15.66
CA PRO A 71 4.51 -2.98 -16.97
C PRO A 71 4.83 -2.00 -18.10
N ALA A 72 5.43 -2.51 -19.18
CA ALA A 72 5.63 -1.72 -20.39
C ALA A 72 4.32 -1.53 -21.17
N ASP A 73 3.42 -2.52 -21.10
CA ASP A 73 2.13 -2.50 -21.77
C ASP A 73 1.15 -1.59 -21.00
N PRO A 74 0.64 -0.50 -21.63
CA PRO A 74 -0.35 0.36 -21.01
C PRO A 74 -1.66 -0.35 -20.61
N MET A 75 -2.02 -1.45 -21.26
CA MET A 75 -3.22 -2.24 -20.94
C MET A 75 -3.13 -2.97 -19.59
N GLU A 76 -1.91 -3.18 -19.13
CA GLU A 76 -1.64 -3.80 -17.82
C GLU A 76 -1.40 -2.76 -16.70
N MET A 77 -1.54 -1.47 -17.04
CA MET A 77 -1.41 -0.37 -16.11
C MET A 77 -2.77 0.12 -15.61
N GLY A 78 -2.88 0.30 -14.31
CA GLY A 78 -3.96 1.05 -13.69
C GLY A 78 -3.76 2.57 -13.80
N PRO A 79 -4.60 3.35 -13.10
CA PRO A 79 -4.43 4.80 -13.01
C PRO A 79 -3.11 5.14 -12.31
N GLU A 80 -2.58 6.33 -12.61
CA GLU A 80 -1.36 6.85 -11.98
C GLU A 80 -1.54 6.94 -10.46
N PRO A 81 -0.71 6.27 -9.66
CA PRO A 81 -0.92 6.19 -8.23
C PRO A 81 -0.44 7.45 -7.51
N LYS A 82 -1.13 7.80 -6.44
CA LYS A 82 -0.69 8.83 -5.51
C LYS A 82 0.30 8.24 -4.50
N ALA A 83 1.46 8.87 -4.35
CA ALA A 83 2.42 8.54 -3.29
C ALA A 83 2.12 9.31 -2.00
N GLY A 84 2.49 8.73 -0.85
CA GLY A 84 2.39 9.39 0.46
C GLY A 84 2.95 8.52 1.58
N MET A 85 3.53 9.17 2.59
CA MET A 85 4.27 8.47 3.64
C MET A 85 3.38 7.99 4.79
N ARG A 86 2.17 8.51 4.93
CA ARG A 86 1.27 8.14 6.04
C ARG A 86 0.69 6.74 5.82
N MET A 87 1.08 5.80 6.70
CA MET A 87 0.61 4.42 6.67
C MET A 87 -0.76 4.27 7.34
N LEU A 88 -0.92 4.85 8.52
CA LEU A 88 -2.14 4.79 9.32
C LEU A 88 -2.43 6.14 9.96
N MET A 89 -3.71 6.47 10.08
CA MET A 89 -4.20 7.48 11.01
C MET A 89 -5.34 6.82 11.78
N ASP A 90 -5.18 6.72 13.08
CA ASP A 90 -6.17 6.13 13.98
C ASP A 90 -6.66 7.19 14.96
N PRO A 91 -7.86 7.73 14.73
CA PRO A 91 -8.44 8.76 15.59
C PRO A 91 -9.06 8.21 16.89
N GLU A 92 -9.08 6.90 17.07
CA GLU A 92 -9.56 6.29 18.32
C GLU A 92 -8.41 6.10 19.33
N THR A 93 -7.19 5.93 18.82
CA THR A 93 -5.98 5.82 19.65
C THR A 93 -5.06 7.04 19.55
N ASP A 94 -5.52 8.11 18.90
CA ASP A 94 -4.85 9.40 18.71
C ASP A 94 -3.42 9.27 18.17
N LYS A 95 -3.22 8.36 17.18
CA LYS A 95 -1.90 8.10 16.59
C LYS A 95 -1.89 8.14 15.08
N ILE A 96 -0.76 8.62 14.55
CA ILE A 96 -0.40 8.49 13.14
C ILE A 96 0.85 7.61 13.04
N ILE A 97 0.86 6.69 12.07
CA ILE A 97 2.05 5.94 11.67
C ILE A 97 2.43 6.41 10.28
N TYR A 98 3.70 6.78 10.10
CA TYR A 98 4.25 7.18 8.81
C TYR A 98 5.60 6.50 8.55
N PHE A 99 5.94 6.36 7.28
CA PHE A 99 7.26 5.90 6.86
C PHE A 99 8.23 7.08 6.82
N ASP A 100 9.31 6.98 7.59
CA ASP A 100 10.38 7.97 7.61
C ASP A 100 11.50 7.53 6.66
N GLU A 101 11.63 8.24 5.53
CA GLU A 101 12.64 7.93 4.51
C GLU A 101 14.07 8.04 5.06
N ALA A 102 14.33 8.96 5.99
CA ALA A 102 15.66 9.20 6.50
C ALA A 102 16.18 8.01 7.32
N SER A 103 15.32 7.38 8.10
CA SER A 103 15.68 6.20 8.90
C SER A 103 15.28 4.87 8.24
N GLY A 104 14.51 4.89 7.15
CA GLY A 104 13.97 3.69 6.51
C GLY A 104 13.03 2.88 7.39
N SER A 105 12.38 3.52 8.36
CA SER A 105 11.55 2.87 9.38
C SER A 105 10.18 3.53 9.53
N LEU A 106 9.27 2.81 10.19
CA LEU A 106 7.98 3.37 10.59
C LEU A 106 8.13 4.13 11.90
N LYS A 107 7.52 5.32 11.95
CA LYS A 107 7.45 6.14 13.16
C LYS A 107 6.00 6.35 13.56
N THR A 108 5.78 6.37 14.87
CA THR A 108 4.46 6.64 15.46
C THR A 108 4.50 7.99 16.14
N VAL A 109 3.51 8.82 15.82
CA VAL A 109 3.30 10.13 16.43
C VAL A 109 1.97 10.13 17.17
N GLN A 110 1.97 10.59 18.40
CA GLN A 110 0.76 10.90 19.14
C GLN A 110 0.29 12.31 18.78
N PHE A 111 -1.01 12.49 18.64
CA PHE A 111 -1.61 13.78 18.36
C PHE A 111 -2.74 14.09 19.34
N GLN A 112 -3.18 15.33 19.36
CA GLN A 112 -4.38 15.74 20.08
C GLN A 112 -5.48 16.05 19.08
N VAL A 113 -6.66 15.50 19.29
CA VAL A 113 -7.84 15.82 18.47
C VAL A 113 -8.33 17.21 18.84
N VAL A 114 -8.33 18.12 17.87
CA VAL A 114 -8.87 19.48 17.99
C VAL A 114 -10.34 19.47 17.58
N ASP A 115 -10.68 18.80 16.47
CA ASP A 115 -12.06 18.64 16.01
C ASP A 115 -12.21 17.28 15.29
N LYS A 116 -13.35 16.61 15.49
CA LYS A 116 -13.66 15.32 14.86
C LYS A 116 -15.12 15.27 14.45
N GLN A 117 -15.35 15.23 13.17
CA GLN A 117 -16.67 15.21 12.56
C GLN A 117 -16.90 13.87 11.85
N LYS A 118 -17.83 13.06 12.36
CA LYS A 118 -18.26 11.78 11.76
C LYS A 118 -19.43 12.00 10.80
N GLY A 119 -19.62 11.03 9.88
CA GLY A 119 -20.73 11.07 8.91
C GLY A 119 -20.51 12.04 7.74
N VAL A 120 -19.29 12.52 7.54
CA VAL A 120 -18.95 13.43 6.44
C VAL A 120 -18.83 12.64 5.13
N SER A 121 -19.77 12.84 4.21
CA SER A 121 -19.74 12.22 2.88
C SER A 121 -18.72 12.93 1.95
N LYS A 122 -18.38 12.30 0.83
CA LYS A 122 -17.48 12.93 -0.16
C LYS A 122 -18.05 14.20 -0.80
N ASP A 123 -19.38 14.28 -0.86
CA ASP A 123 -20.10 15.40 -1.46
C ASP A 123 -20.43 16.51 -0.46
N ASP A 124 -19.97 16.36 0.79
CA ASP A 124 -20.18 17.36 1.83
C ASP A 124 -19.36 18.63 1.52
N ALA A 125 -19.98 19.81 1.70
CA ALA A 125 -19.35 21.10 1.45
C ALA A 125 -18.04 21.33 2.24
N ARG A 126 -17.85 20.59 3.33
CA ARG A 126 -16.63 20.63 4.13
C ARG A 126 -15.43 19.98 3.44
N VAL A 127 -15.67 19.10 2.45
CA VAL A 127 -14.61 18.28 1.82
C VAL A 127 -14.62 18.29 0.30
N VAL A 128 -15.75 18.54 -0.38
CA VAL A 128 -15.95 18.33 -1.83
C VAL A 128 -14.86 19.00 -2.66
N ASP A 129 -14.48 20.18 -2.54
CA ASP A 129 -13.47 20.83 -3.39
C ASP A 129 -12.10 21.01 -2.69
N LYS A 130 -11.86 20.23 -1.64
CA LYS A 130 -10.64 20.37 -0.85
C LYS A 130 -9.66 19.23 -1.09
N LYS A 131 -8.38 19.59 -1.12
CA LYS A 131 -7.29 18.63 -1.12
C LYS A 131 -6.81 18.40 0.30
N PHE A 132 -6.76 17.15 0.70
CA PHE A 132 -6.27 16.75 2.01
C PHE A 132 -4.91 16.01 1.87
N PRO A 133 -4.04 16.15 2.87
CA PRO A 133 -4.18 16.88 4.13
C PRO A 133 -4.10 18.40 3.97
N ILE A 134 -4.78 19.16 4.86
CA ILE A 134 -4.62 20.61 4.99
C ILE A 134 -3.75 20.88 6.20
N ILE A 135 -2.63 21.58 6.01
CA ILE A 135 -1.67 21.92 7.04
C ILE A 135 -1.79 23.42 7.34
N ASP A 136 -2.13 23.74 8.57
CA ASP A 136 -2.12 25.11 9.09
C ASP A 136 -0.95 25.25 10.08
N LYS A 137 0.13 25.88 9.61
CA LYS A 137 1.37 26.03 10.39
C LYS A 137 1.20 27.02 11.55
N ASP A 138 0.35 28.04 11.39
CA ASP A 138 0.13 29.06 12.41
C ASP A 138 -0.64 28.48 13.60
N LYS A 139 -1.63 27.65 13.30
CA LYS A 139 -2.42 26.94 14.33
C LYS A 139 -1.80 25.62 14.75
N LYS A 140 -0.72 25.19 14.07
CA LYS A 140 -0.06 23.88 14.27
C LYS A 140 -1.03 22.73 14.16
N THR A 141 -1.90 22.78 13.15
CA THR A 141 -2.93 21.77 12.93
C THR A 141 -2.80 21.09 11.56
N LEU A 142 -3.22 19.84 11.54
CA LEU A 142 -3.34 19.01 10.37
C LEU A 142 -4.79 18.56 10.25
N THR A 143 -5.46 18.90 9.13
CA THR A 143 -6.81 18.41 8.87
C THR A 143 -6.76 17.31 7.83
N VAL A 144 -7.34 16.17 8.15
CA VAL A 144 -7.34 14.94 7.33
C VAL A 144 -8.78 14.48 7.13
N TYR A 145 -9.07 14.04 5.90
CA TYR A 145 -10.34 13.41 5.59
C TYR A 145 -10.15 11.93 5.25
N SER A 146 -10.97 11.09 5.85
CA SER A 146 -11.07 9.67 5.53
C SER A 146 -12.44 9.38 4.91
N SER A 147 -12.46 9.12 3.60
CA SER A 147 -13.69 8.73 2.91
C SER A 147 -14.21 7.36 3.36
N ARG A 148 -13.32 6.46 3.77
CA ARG A 148 -13.67 5.13 4.30
C ARG A 148 -14.45 5.24 5.61
N TRP A 149 -13.96 6.06 6.51
CA TRP A 149 -14.58 6.27 7.84
C TRP A 149 -15.63 7.39 7.83
N LYS A 150 -15.81 8.07 6.66
CA LYS A 150 -16.65 9.27 6.56
C LYS A 150 -16.35 10.26 7.68
N THR A 151 -15.06 10.51 7.95
CA THR A 151 -14.63 11.29 9.10
C THR A 151 -13.64 12.36 8.66
N LEU A 152 -13.90 13.59 9.06
CA LEU A 152 -13.00 14.73 8.97
C LEU A 152 -12.43 15.00 10.34
N VAL A 153 -11.10 15.01 10.46
CA VAL A 153 -10.39 15.19 11.72
C VAL A 153 -9.40 16.34 11.58
N THR A 154 -9.46 17.28 12.50
CA THR A 154 -8.41 18.28 12.71
C THR A 154 -7.66 17.91 13.99
N LEU A 155 -6.35 17.80 13.86
CA LEU A 155 -5.48 17.36 14.95
C LEU A 155 -4.33 18.34 15.12
N SER A 156 -3.79 18.43 16.31
CA SER A 156 -2.58 19.18 16.65
C SER A 156 -1.41 18.23 16.80
N LEU A 157 -0.27 18.61 16.22
CA LEU A 157 0.98 17.87 16.31
C LEU A 157 2.03 18.68 17.06
N PRO A 158 2.99 18.02 17.72
CA PRO A 158 4.18 18.69 18.25
C PRO A 158 4.97 19.42 17.14
N ASP A 159 5.65 20.51 17.49
CA ASP A 159 6.33 21.41 16.56
C ASP A 159 7.33 20.70 15.64
N GLU A 160 8.04 19.73 16.16
CA GLU A 160 9.02 18.94 15.43
C GLU A 160 8.41 18.20 14.22
N TYR A 161 7.14 17.77 14.35
CA TYR A 161 6.43 17.08 13.29
C TYR A 161 5.81 18.05 12.27
N MET A 162 5.48 19.27 12.68
CA MET A 162 4.98 20.31 11.78
C MET A 162 6.07 20.83 10.81
N ALA A 163 7.34 20.60 11.14
CA ALA A 163 8.47 20.91 10.27
C ALA A 163 8.68 19.88 9.14
N LEU A 164 8.08 18.71 9.23
CA LEU A 164 8.20 17.65 8.22
C LEU A 164 7.55 18.06 6.89
N PRO A 165 8.02 17.50 5.77
CA PRO A 165 7.41 17.75 4.46
C PRO A 165 5.91 17.38 4.45
N ALA A 166 5.12 18.10 3.68
CA ALA A 166 3.67 17.84 3.56
C ALA A 166 3.36 16.41 3.10
N SER A 167 4.23 15.84 2.24
CA SER A 167 4.14 14.45 1.76
C SER A 167 4.16 13.41 2.88
N THR A 168 4.75 13.73 4.04
CA THR A 168 4.72 12.87 5.24
C THR A 168 3.29 12.57 5.69
N TRP A 169 2.41 13.53 5.55
CA TRP A 169 1.01 13.45 5.99
C TRP A 169 0.05 13.00 4.90
N ASP A 170 0.51 12.94 3.66
CA ASP A 170 -0.25 12.36 2.55
C ASP A 170 -0.42 10.86 2.73
N SER A 171 -1.61 10.35 2.40
CA SER A 171 -1.85 8.92 2.30
C SER A 171 -1.60 8.47 0.88
N GLY A 172 -0.62 7.60 0.69
CA GLY A 172 -0.44 6.93 -0.59
C GLY A 172 -1.60 5.98 -0.91
N ASP A 173 -1.78 5.71 -2.20
CA ASP A 173 -2.77 4.74 -2.66
C ASP A 173 -2.39 3.32 -2.26
N ILE A 174 -3.39 2.49 -2.06
CA ILE A 174 -3.22 1.06 -1.86
C ILE A 174 -3.36 0.40 -3.22
N VAL A 175 -2.30 -0.29 -3.64
CA VAL A 175 -2.24 -0.95 -4.94
C VAL A 175 -1.99 -2.44 -4.80
N ARG A 176 -2.40 -3.19 -5.82
CA ARG A 176 -2.09 -4.61 -5.96
C ARG A 176 -1.24 -4.81 -7.20
N ILE A 177 -0.14 -5.53 -7.03
CA ILE A 177 0.79 -5.86 -8.10
C ILE A 177 0.77 -7.35 -8.33
N TYR A 178 0.51 -7.76 -9.58
CA TYR A 178 0.73 -9.13 -10.00
C TYR A 178 2.13 -9.26 -10.59
N TYR A 179 2.89 -10.25 -10.12
CA TYR A 179 4.27 -10.47 -10.54
C TYR A 179 4.64 -11.96 -10.52
N LYS A 180 5.63 -12.34 -11.30
CA LYS A 180 6.28 -13.67 -11.25
C LYS A 180 7.68 -13.58 -10.67
N GLU A 181 8.39 -12.52 -11.02
CA GLU A 181 9.73 -12.20 -10.54
C GLU A 181 9.66 -10.98 -9.61
N GLU A 182 10.31 -11.05 -8.45
CA GLU A 182 10.34 -9.91 -7.53
C GLU A 182 10.92 -8.66 -8.18
N GLY A 183 10.31 -7.52 -7.90
CA GLY A 183 10.69 -6.24 -8.48
C GLY A 183 10.18 -5.98 -9.91
N LYS A 184 9.48 -6.94 -10.56
CA LYS A 184 8.91 -6.77 -11.91
C LYS A 184 7.40 -6.98 -11.89
N ALA A 185 6.65 -5.91 -11.99
CA ALA A 185 5.20 -5.98 -12.12
C ALA A 185 4.82 -6.46 -13.54
N LEU A 186 3.91 -7.42 -13.60
CA LEU A 186 3.25 -7.84 -14.84
C LEU A 186 1.90 -7.15 -15.02
N ARG A 187 1.27 -6.77 -13.90
CA ARG A 187 0.04 -5.98 -13.85
C ARG A 187 0.07 -5.07 -12.62
N PHE A 188 -0.42 -3.85 -12.84
CA PHE A 188 -0.47 -2.81 -11.82
C PHE A 188 -1.86 -2.17 -11.76
#